data_870b4340e0a24b1d9641bd5ad1042623
#
_entry.id   870b4340e0a24b1d9641bd5ad1042623
#
_cell.length_a   1.000
_cell.length_b   1.000
_cell.length_c   1.000
_cell.angle_alpha   90.00
_cell.angle_beta   90.00
_cell.angle_gamma   90.00
#
_symmetry.space_group_name_H-M   'P 1'
#
loop_
_entity.id
_entity.type
_entity.pdbx_description
1 polymer ?
#
loop_
_entity_poly.entity_id
_entity_poly.type
_entity_poly.pdbx_seq_one_letter_code
_entity_poly.pdbx_strand_id
1 'polypeptide(L)'
;YTTLFRSDAATAAEIIDIADEYGRENLERFGTRRFFCADELYLRAGRPLPQAEYYEGYRQLENGVGLMRSLEDDFLAGLATVDVPIRFSPFTIATGTAAAPFLGGLVQRAQADYPGLRGQVIAVENDFFGHTIDVAGLLTGQDISAQLRGRDLGDRVLIPIHMMRHGETVFLDDYTVERRSRELGVPVQVVDEDGFALVDAMFVAE
;
A
#
# COMPACT_ATOMS: atom_id res chain seq x y z
N TYR A 1 13.35 13.36 -9.92
CA TYR A 1 14.68 12.74 -10.19
C TYR A 1 14.59 11.24 -10.48
N THR A 2 13.56 10.54 -10.06
CA THR A 2 13.44 9.08 -10.19
C THR A 2 12.83 8.60 -11.52
N THR A 3 12.18 9.45 -12.27
CA THR A 3 11.48 9.07 -13.50
C THR A 3 12.36 8.79 -14.71
N LEU A 4 13.60 9.28 -14.74
CA LEU A 4 14.54 9.10 -15.85
C LEU A 4 15.31 7.76 -15.80
N PHE A 5 15.32 7.07 -14.66
CA PHE A 5 16.14 5.86 -14.43
C PHE A 5 15.32 4.72 -13.77
N ARG A 6 14.06 4.56 -14.16
CA ARG A 6 13.30 3.39 -13.71
C ARG A 6 13.94 2.12 -14.28
N SER A 7 14.42 1.26 -13.41
CA SER A 7 14.84 -0.08 -13.77
C SER A 7 13.66 -0.89 -14.30
N ASP A 8 13.85 -1.65 -15.36
CA ASP A 8 12.92 -2.69 -15.75
C ASP A 8 12.95 -3.87 -14.76
N ALA A 9 12.11 -4.87 -14.94
CA ALA A 9 12.02 -6.01 -14.05
C ALA A 9 13.34 -6.80 -13.95
N ALA A 10 14.08 -6.93 -15.07
CA ALA A 10 15.34 -7.64 -15.09
C ALA A 10 16.42 -6.89 -14.32
N THR A 11 16.54 -5.58 -14.55
CA THR A 11 17.47 -4.72 -13.82
C THR A 11 17.13 -4.65 -12.33
N ALA A 12 15.85 -4.59 -11.97
CA ALA A 12 15.42 -4.63 -10.56
C ALA A 12 15.84 -5.96 -9.89
N ALA A 13 15.68 -7.08 -10.59
CA ALA A 13 16.10 -8.38 -10.09
C ALA A 13 17.62 -8.47 -9.89
N GLU A 14 18.40 -7.94 -10.83
CA GLU A 14 19.87 -7.89 -10.74
C GLU A 14 20.35 -7.03 -9.55
N ILE A 15 19.71 -5.87 -9.32
CA ILE A 15 20.01 -5.02 -8.17
C ILE A 15 19.74 -5.75 -6.86
N ILE A 16 18.63 -6.49 -6.77
CA ILE A 16 18.31 -7.29 -5.59
C ILE A 16 19.37 -8.37 -5.36
N ASP A 17 19.79 -9.08 -6.42
CA ASP A 17 20.82 -10.14 -6.31
C ASP A 17 22.16 -9.58 -5.81
N ILE A 18 22.59 -8.43 -6.33
CA ILE A 18 23.81 -7.73 -5.89
C ILE A 18 23.70 -7.29 -4.42
N ALA A 19 22.56 -6.66 -4.05
CA ALA A 19 22.34 -6.20 -2.68
C ALA A 19 22.29 -7.38 -1.69
N ASP A 20 21.72 -8.51 -2.10
CA ASP A 20 21.66 -9.71 -1.28
C ASP A 20 23.02 -10.38 -1.11
N GLU A 21 23.89 -10.38 -2.14
CA GLU A 21 25.25 -10.88 -2.05
C GLU A 21 26.05 -10.06 -1.04
N TYR A 22 26.12 -8.74 -1.21
CA TYR A 22 26.81 -7.84 -0.27
C TYR A 22 26.18 -7.86 1.12
N GLY A 23 24.85 -7.99 1.20
CA GLY A 23 24.12 -8.11 2.47
C GLY A 23 24.54 -9.34 3.25
N ARG A 24 24.66 -10.50 2.60
CA ARG A 24 25.14 -11.74 3.23
C ARG A 24 26.59 -11.64 3.71
N GLU A 25 27.48 -11.13 2.87
CA GLU A 25 28.89 -10.90 3.26
C GLU A 25 29.01 -9.98 4.48
N ASN A 26 28.22 -8.91 4.51
CA ASN A 26 28.21 -7.98 5.64
C ASN A 26 27.62 -8.61 6.90
N LEU A 27 26.56 -9.41 6.78
CA LEU A 27 25.96 -10.12 7.91
C LEU A 27 26.96 -11.08 8.55
N GLU A 28 27.70 -11.86 7.75
CA GLU A 28 28.75 -12.76 8.21
C GLU A 28 29.91 -12.01 8.88
N ARG A 29 30.31 -10.88 8.31
CA ARG A 29 31.52 -10.14 8.75
C ARG A 29 31.25 -9.18 9.90
N PHE A 30 30.06 -8.58 9.96
CA PHE A 30 29.73 -7.47 10.86
C PHE A 30 28.46 -7.70 11.71
N GLY A 31 27.75 -8.81 11.50
CA GLY A 31 26.49 -9.09 12.19
C GLY A 31 25.31 -8.23 11.77
N THR A 32 25.40 -7.55 10.63
CA THR A 32 24.32 -6.74 10.03
C THR A 32 24.46 -6.67 8.51
N ARG A 33 23.36 -6.72 7.78
CA ARG A 33 23.37 -6.72 6.29
C ARG A 33 23.90 -5.42 5.70
N ARG A 34 23.58 -4.27 6.27
CA ARG A 34 23.93 -2.90 5.83
C ARG A 34 23.33 -2.47 4.48
N PHE A 35 23.04 -3.38 3.57
CA PHE A 35 22.42 -3.11 2.27
C PHE A 35 21.03 -3.75 2.22
N PHE A 36 20.04 -2.95 1.91
CA PHE A 36 18.65 -3.35 1.77
C PHE A 36 18.06 -2.71 0.52
N CYS A 37 17.27 -3.47 -0.22
CA CYS A 37 16.48 -2.93 -1.31
C CYS A 37 15.14 -2.40 -0.79
N ALA A 38 14.68 -1.29 -1.36
CA ALA A 38 13.32 -0.83 -1.14
C ALA A 38 12.31 -1.84 -1.72
N ASP A 39 11.13 -1.94 -1.10
CA ASP A 39 10.07 -2.87 -1.49
C ASP A 39 9.65 -2.70 -2.95
N GLU A 40 9.73 -1.46 -3.48
CA GLU A 40 9.46 -1.15 -4.88
C GLU A 40 10.29 -2.02 -5.85
N LEU A 41 11.55 -2.33 -5.51
CA LEU A 41 12.38 -3.18 -6.37
C LEU A 41 11.86 -4.62 -6.42
N TYR A 42 11.39 -5.16 -5.28
CA TYR A 42 10.80 -6.50 -5.24
C TYR A 42 9.50 -6.57 -6.04
N LEU A 43 8.61 -5.57 -5.89
CA LEU A 43 7.39 -5.47 -6.68
C LEU A 43 7.69 -5.41 -8.17
N ARG A 44 8.65 -4.57 -8.55
CA ARG A 44 9.05 -4.37 -9.95
C ARG A 44 9.68 -5.62 -10.56
N ALA A 45 10.49 -6.33 -9.79
CA ALA A 45 11.11 -7.59 -10.20
C ALA A 45 10.11 -8.76 -10.22
N GLY A 46 8.89 -8.58 -9.69
CA GLY A 46 7.93 -9.67 -9.49
C GLY A 46 8.42 -10.71 -8.48
N ARG A 47 9.27 -10.29 -7.54
CA ARG A 47 9.82 -11.15 -6.48
C ARG A 47 9.01 -11.02 -5.20
N PRO A 48 8.88 -12.11 -4.41
CA PRO A 48 8.28 -12.02 -3.08
C PRO A 48 9.10 -11.11 -2.17
N LEU A 49 8.42 -10.38 -1.28
CA LEU A 49 9.07 -9.60 -0.24
C LEU A 49 9.85 -10.53 0.72
N PRO A 50 11.02 -10.10 1.19
CA PRO A 50 11.74 -10.83 2.24
C PRO A 50 10.91 -11.00 3.51
N GLN A 51 11.28 -11.97 4.34
CA GLN A 51 10.68 -12.16 5.66
C GLN A 51 11.14 -11.08 6.66
N ALA A 52 10.43 -10.92 7.77
CA ALA A 52 10.67 -9.89 8.79
C ALA A 52 12.13 -9.83 9.27
N GLU A 53 12.76 -10.99 9.44
CA GLU A 53 14.14 -11.12 9.93
C GLU A 53 15.18 -10.48 8.99
N TYR A 54 14.88 -10.42 7.68
CA TYR A 54 15.73 -9.77 6.69
C TYR A 54 15.95 -8.29 7.01
N TYR A 55 14.91 -7.61 7.52
CA TYR A 55 14.89 -6.16 7.72
C TYR A 55 15.52 -5.69 9.03
N GLU A 56 16.01 -6.61 9.89
CA GLU A 56 16.75 -6.31 11.12
C GLU A 56 16.06 -5.27 12.01
N GLY A 57 14.74 -5.39 12.20
CA GLY A 57 13.93 -4.51 13.04
C GLY A 57 13.44 -3.25 12.33
N TYR A 58 13.33 -3.28 10.99
CA TYR A 58 12.63 -2.25 10.18
C TYR A 58 13.16 -0.83 10.36
N ARG A 59 14.47 -0.67 10.37
CA ARG A 59 15.13 0.63 10.65
C ARG A 59 14.99 1.67 9.55
N GLN A 60 14.44 1.32 8.39
CA GLN A 60 14.37 2.18 7.19
C GLN A 60 12.99 2.20 6.56
N LEU A 61 11.93 2.05 7.36
CA LEU A 61 10.53 2.09 6.87
C LEU A 61 10.22 3.37 6.07
N GLU A 62 10.69 4.52 6.55
CA GLU A 62 10.52 5.82 5.88
C GLU A 62 11.13 5.86 4.47
N ASN A 63 12.11 4.98 4.20
CA ASN A 63 12.74 4.83 2.88
C ASN A 63 12.06 3.73 2.04
N GLY A 64 10.94 3.19 2.46
CA GLY A 64 10.22 2.10 1.79
C GLY A 64 10.94 0.75 1.85
N VAL A 65 11.76 0.52 2.89
CA VAL A 65 12.47 -0.75 3.11
C VAL A 65 11.72 -1.54 4.18
N GLY A 66 11.00 -2.58 3.77
CA GLY A 66 10.22 -3.45 4.65
C GLY A 66 8.86 -2.89 5.06
N LEU A 67 8.43 -1.76 4.50
CA LEU A 67 7.13 -1.17 4.82
C LEU A 67 5.97 -2.11 4.48
N MET A 68 6.02 -2.74 3.30
CA MET A 68 4.98 -3.66 2.86
C MET A 68 4.99 -4.97 3.64
N ARG A 69 6.16 -5.47 4.04
CA ARG A 69 6.27 -6.64 4.92
C ARG A 69 5.69 -6.34 6.30
N SER A 70 6.06 -5.20 6.90
CA SER A 70 5.50 -4.78 8.19
C SER A 70 3.97 -4.66 8.13
N LEU A 71 3.46 -4.01 7.09
CA LEU A 71 2.02 -3.89 6.87
C LEU A 71 1.33 -5.26 6.73
N GLU A 72 1.94 -6.21 6.00
CA GLU A 72 1.38 -7.56 5.84
C GLU A 72 1.36 -8.33 7.17
N ASP A 73 2.45 -8.27 7.94
CA ASP A 73 2.56 -8.97 9.21
C ASP A 73 1.55 -8.41 10.24
N ASP A 74 1.43 -7.08 10.33
CA ASP A 74 0.45 -6.40 11.18
C ASP A 74 -0.99 -6.68 10.72
N PHE A 75 -1.22 -6.71 9.39
CA PHE A 75 -2.51 -7.06 8.83
C PHE A 75 -2.95 -8.48 9.19
N LEU A 76 -2.05 -9.45 9.05
CA LEU A 76 -2.34 -10.84 9.41
C LEU A 76 -2.56 -11.02 10.91
N ALA A 77 -1.78 -10.31 11.73
CA ALA A 77 -1.97 -10.29 13.18
C ALA A 77 -3.32 -9.64 13.56
N GLY A 78 -3.66 -8.51 12.96
CA GLY A 78 -4.95 -7.83 13.16
C GLY A 78 -6.12 -8.71 12.72
N LEU A 79 -6.02 -9.33 11.53
CA LEU A 79 -7.05 -10.22 11.01
C LEU A 79 -7.36 -11.39 11.94
N ALA A 80 -6.34 -11.93 12.61
CA ALA A 80 -6.51 -13.02 13.59
C ALA A 80 -7.21 -12.59 14.88
N THR A 81 -7.31 -11.28 15.16
CA THR A 81 -7.97 -10.73 16.35
C THR A 81 -9.39 -10.22 16.08
N VAL A 82 -9.82 -10.24 14.82
CA VAL A 82 -11.19 -9.81 14.46
C VAL A 82 -12.20 -10.71 15.14
N ASP A 83 -13.00 -10.13 16.03
CA ASP A 83 -14.02 -10.86 16.80
C ASP A 83 -15.42 -10.60 16.20
N VAL A 84 -16.27 -11.60 16.17
CA VAL A 84 -17.63 -11.47 15.66
C VAL A 84 -18.62 -11.22 16.82
N PRO A 85 -19.68 -10.42 16.64
CA PRO A 85 -20.36 -10.10 15.38
C PRO A 85 -19.87 -8.80 14.70
N ILE A 86 -19.52 -8.92 13.42
CA ILE A 86 -19.10 -7.78 12.59
C ILE A 86 -20.18 -7.55 11.52
N ARG A 87 -20.47 -6.28 11.26
CA ARG A 87 -21.24 -5.89 10.10
C ARG A 87 -20.32 -5.71 8.90
N PHE A 88 -20.49 -6.52 7.88
CA PHE A 88 -19.79 -6.36 6.63
C PHE A 88 -20.40 -5.23 5.81
N SER A 89 -19.64 -4.18 5.59
CA SER A 89 -20.00 -3.05 4.73
C SER A 89 -19.05 -3.04 3.53
N PRO A 90 -19.57 -3.12 2.29
CA PRO A 90 -18.73 -3.13 1.11
C PRO A 90 -17.79 -1.92 1.03
N PHE A 91 -16.56 -2.13 0.59
CA PHE A 91 -15.57 -1.06 0.48
C PHE A 91 -14.71 -1.18 -0.77
N THR A 92 -14.10 -0.06 -1.14
CA THR A 92 -13.08 0.02 -2.18
C THR A 92 -11.80 0.60 -1.59
N ILE A 93 -10.66 -0.05 -1.79
CA ILE A 93 -9.34 0.55 -1.55
C ILE A 93 -8.89 1.20 -2.86
N ALA A 94 -8.61 2.51 -2.84
CA ALA A 94 -8.01 3.21 -3.96
C ALA A 94 -6.53 3.46 -3.66
N THR A 95 -5.64 3.04 -4.57
CA THR A 95 -4.19 3.15 -4.37
C THR A 95 -3.46 3.29 -5.71
N GLY A 96 -2.16 3.55 -5.67
CA GLY A 96 -1.32 3.58 -6.87
C GLY A 96 -1.17 2.19 -7.52
N THR A 97 -0.81 2.18 -8.79
CA THR A 97 -0.73 0.95 -9.58
C THR A 97 0.31 -0.03 -9.06
N ALA A 98 1.39 0.45 -8.42
CA ALA A 98 2.43 -0.40 -7.84
C ALA A 98 1.94 -1.24 -6.64
N ALA A 99 1.14 -0.64 -5.73
CA ALA A 99 0.69 -1.30 -4.51
C ALA A 99 -0.63 -2.08 -4.69
N ALA A 100 -1.38 -1.82 -5.75
CA ALA A 100 -2.70 -2.42 -5.95
C ALA A 100 -2.70 -3.96 -5.98
N PRO A 101 -1.76 -4.67 -6.65
CA PRO A 101 -1.73 -6.13 -6.61
C PRO A 101 -1.48 -6.69 -5.21
N PHE A 102 -0.59 -6.06 -4.44
CA PHE A 102 -0.28 -6.47 -3.07
C PHE A 102 -1.49 -6.30 -2.15
N LEU A 103 -2.13 -5.11 -2.14
CA LEU A 103 -3.34 -4.87 -1.35
C LEU A 103 -4.50 -5.76 -1.81
N GLY A 104 -4.59 -6.07 -3.10
CA GLY A 104 -5.54 -7.04 -3.64
C GLY A 104 -5.37 -8.42 -3.02
N GLY A 105 -4.12 -8.87 -2.82
CA GLY A 105 -3.79 -10.11 -2.12
C GLY A 105 -4.25 -10.11 -0.66
N LEU A 106 -4.05 -9.00 0.07
CA LEU A 106 -4.52 -8.86 1.45
C LEU A 106 -6.06 -8.89 1.53
N VAL A 107 -6.76 -8.20 0.63
CA VAL A 107 -8.23 -8.23 0.55
C VAL A 107 -8.73 -9.66 0.28
N GLN A 108 -8.12 -10.37 -0.69
CA GLN A 108 -8.47 -11.75 -0.99
C GLN A 108 -8.24 -12.68 0.21
N ARG A 109 -7.15 -12.47 0.96
CA ARG A 109 -6.89 -13.22 2.18
C ARG A 109 -7.97 -12.97 3.22
N ALA A 110 -8.34 -11.72 3.49
CA ALA A 110 -9.41 -11.39 4.42
C ALA A 110 -10.76 -11.99 3.97
N GLN A 111 -11.06 -11.97 2.68
CA GLN A 111 -12.28 -12.57 2.13
C GLN A 111 -12.31 -14.11 2.25
N ALA A 112 -11.16 -14.76 2.20
CA ALA A 112 -11.07 -16.21 2.42
C ALA A 112 -11.39 -16.58 3.88
N ASP A 113 -10.90 -15.79 4.83
CA ASP A 113 -11.15 -16.00 6.26
C ASP A 113 -12.57 -15.51 6.67
N TYR A 114 -13.10 -14.50 5.97
CA TYR A 114 -14.41 -13.89 6.21
C TYR A 114 -15.25 -13.81 4.91
N PRO A 115 -15.97 -14.88 4.53
CA PRO A 115 -16.66 -14.97 3.23
C PRO A 115 -17.78 -13.93 3.02
N GLY A 116 -18.23 -13.25 4.09
CA GLY A 116 -19.18 -12.14 4.00
C GLY A 116 -18.56 -10.80 3.63
N LEU A 117 -17.23 -10.67 3.75
CA LEU A 117 -16.50 -9.43 3.46
C LEU A 117 -16.53 -9.13 1.95
N ARG A 118 -16.91 -7.90 1.61
CA ARG A 118 -16.96 -7.42 0.22
C ARG A 118 -16.05 -6.22 0.05
N GLY A 119 -14.87 -6.46 -0.46
CA GLY A 119 -13.86 -5.43 -0.73
C GLY A 119 -13.26 -5.60 -2.11
N GLN A 120 -12.84 -4.51 -2.71
CA GLN A 120 -12.08 -4.48 -3.96
C GLN A 120 -10.94 -3.48 -3.86
N VAL A 121 -9.96 -3.63 -4.72
CA VAL A 121 -8.86 -2.67 -4.88
C VAL A 121 -8.94 -2.08 -6.27
N ILE A 122 -8.91 -0.76 -6.37
CA ILE A 122 -8.83 -0.03 -7.64
C ILE A 122 -7.45 0.61 -7.72
N ALA A 123 -6.69 0.18 -8.73
CA ALA A 123 -5.45 0.83 -9.13
C ALA A 123 -5.78 2.15 -9.82
N VAL A 124 -5.23 3.25 -9.33
CA VAL A 124 -5.39 4.59 -9.87
C VAL A 124 -4.10 4.98 -10.59
N GLU A 125 -4.20 5.35 -11.85
CA GLU A 125 -3.09 5.89 -12.62
C GLU A 125 -2.86 7.36 -12.28
N ASN A 126 -1.61 7.79 -12.31
CA ASN A 126 -1.26 9.18 -12.07
C ASN A 126 -1.33 9.98 -13.37
N ASP A 127 -2.47 10.63 -13.60
CA ASP A 127 -2.66 11.50 -14.79
C ASP A 127 -2.02 12.87 -14.57
N PHE A 128 -1.91 13.33 -13.32
CA PHE A 128 -1.41 14.66 -12.99
C PHE A 128 0.11 14.79 -13.19
N PHE A 129 0.90 13.86 -12.65
CA PHE A 129 2.36 13.86 -12.78
C PHE A 129 2.88 12.94 -13.89
N GLY A 130 2.00 12.13 -14.47
CA GLY A 130 2.28 11.21 -15.56
C GLY A 130 2.29 9.73 -15.14
N HIS A 131 1.90 8.86 -16.05
CA HIS A 131 1.67 7.42 -15.87
C HIS A 131 2.94 6.61 -15.49
N THR A 132 4.12 7.23 -15.58
CA THR A 132 5.35 6.62 -15.08
C THR A 132 5.44 6.64 -13.55
N ILE A 133 4.57 7.39 -12.88
CA ILE A 133 4.47 7.47 -11.42
C ILE A 133 3.36 6.53 -10.98
N ASP A 134 3.72 5.51 -10.20
CA ASP A 134 2.84 4.41 -9.81
C ASP A 134 2.59 4.33 -8.29
N VAL A 135 3.24 5.22 -7.52
CA VAL A 135 3.12 5.26 -6.05
C VAL A 135 1.88 6.05 -5.60
N ALA A 136 1.24 5.58 -4.54
CA ALA A 136 0.04 6.21 -3.99
C ALA A 136 0.28 7.65 -3.49
N GLY A 137 1.44 7.93 -2.89
CA GLY A 137 1.76 9.22 -2.29
C GLY A 137 1.88 10.41 -3.25
N LEU A 138 1.85 10.15 -4.57
CA LEU A 138 1.85 11.19 -5.59
C LEU A 138 0.52 11.27 -6.37
N LEU A 139 -0.49 10.50 -5.99
CA LEU A 139 -1.84 10.62 -6.54
C LEU A 139 -2.52 11.88 -6.00
N THR A 140 -3.23 12.56 -6.89
CA THR A 140 -4.00 13.75 -6.54
C THR A 140 -5.47 13.44 -6.28
N GLY A 141 -6.17 14.34 -5.63
CA GLY A 141 -7.62 14.22 -5.49
C GLY A 141 -8.35 14.21 -6.84
N GLN A 142 -7.78 14.85 -7.88
CA GLN A 142 -8.32 14.80 -9.23
C GLN A 142 -8.19 13.41 -9.85
N ASP A 143 -7.03 12.74 -9.72
CA ASP A 143 -6.83 11.38 -10.22
C ASP A 143 -7.85 10.43 -9.60
N ILE A 144 -8.04 10.51 -8.27
CA ILE A 144 -9.02 9.70 -7.52
C ILE A 144 -10.43 9.94 -8.07
N SER A 145 -10.88 11.20 -8.18
CA SER A 145 -12.24 11.49 -8.63
C SER A 145 -12.49 11.13 -10.08
N ALA A 146 -11.53 11.39 -10.96
CA ALA A 146 -11.69 11.11 -12.38
C ALA A 146 -11.86 9.61 -12.65
N GLN A 147 -11.10 8.77 -11.95
CA GLN A 147 -11.06 7.33 -12.23
C GLN A 147 -12.05 6.51 -11.38
N LEU A 148 -12.54 7.05 -10.26
CA LEU A 148 -13.52 6.36 -9.41
C LEU A 148 -14.98 6.76 -9.71
N ARG A 149 -15.21 7.92 -10.31
CA ARG A 149 -16.56 8.41 -10.60
C ARG A 149 -17.35 7.43 -11.46
N GLY A 150 -18.58 7.10 -11.01
CA GLY A 150 -19.49 6.22 -11.72
C GLY A 150 -19.19 4.73 -11.61
N ARG A 151 -18.17 4.35 -10.80
CA ARG A 151 -17.93 2.95 -10.45
C ARG A 151 -18.77 2.55 -9.24
N ASP A 152 -19.01 1.26 -9.08
CA ASP A 152 -19.52 0.72 -7.83
C ASP A 152 -18.37 0.70 -6.81
N LEU A 153 -18.45 1.57 -5.81
CA LEU A 153 -17.44 1.76 -4.79
C LEU A 153 -17.78 1.08 -3.45
N GLY A 154 -18.96 0.47 -3.37
CA GLY A 154 -19.51 0.02 -2.11
C GLY A 154 -19.94 1.20 -1.22
N ASP A 155 -19.88 1.01 0.09
CA ASP A 155 -20.35 1.99 1.08
C ASP A 155 -19.31 3.06 1.43
N ARG A 156 -18.01 2.82 1.09
CA ARG A 156 -16.90 3.74 1.36
C ARG A 156 -15.68 3.45 0.50
N VAL A 157 -14.82 4.47 0.38
CA VAL A 157 -13.50 4.37 -0.25
C VAL A 157 -12.43 4.54 0.81
N LEU A 158 -11.48 3.61 0.88
CA LEU A 158 -10.31 3.64 1.74
C LEU A 158 -9.11 4.13 0.92
N ILE A 159 -8.37 5.09 1.44
CA ILE A 159 -7.15 5.61 0.81
C ILE A 159 -6.01 5.64 1.83
N PRO A 160 -4.76 5.35 1.44
CA PRO A 160 -3.63 5.41 2.36
C PRO A 160 -3.29 6.86 2.73
N ILE A 161 -2.87 7.07 3.98
CA ILE A 161 -2.49 8.39 4.52
C ILE A 161 -1.40 9.08 3.69
N HIS A 162 -0.56 8.32 3.01
CA HIS A 162 0.49 8.86 2.12
C HIS A 162 -0.04 9.68 0.94
N MET A 163 -1.33 9.59 0.60
CA MET A 163 -1.96 10.49 -0.38
C MET A 163 -2.17 11.91 0.15
N MET A 164 -2.08 12.08 1.47
CA MET A 164 -2.25 13.38 2.12
C MET A 164 -0.92 14.10 2.24
N ARG A 165 -0.95 15.43 2.26
CA ARG A 165 0.21 16.20 2.69
C ARG A 165 0.55 15.87 4.13
N HIS A 166 1.84 15.80 4.42
CA HIS A 166 2.31 15.47 5.75
C HIS A 166 1.70 16.38 6.83
N GLY A 167 1.00 15.76 7.79
CA GLY A 167 0.32 16.47 8.89
C GLY A 167 -0.97 17.22 8.53
N GLU A 168 -1.48 17.01 7.30
CA GLU A 168 -2.71 17.65 6.81
C GLU A 168 -3.73 16.59 6.34
N THR A 169 -4.98 17.03 6.10
CA THR A 169 -6.07 16.21 5.56
C THR A 169 -6.44 16.62 4.13
N VAL A 170 -5.45 17.10 3.37
CA VAL A 170 -5.61 17.54 1.99
C VAL A 170 -4.67 16.81 1.05
N PHE A 171 -5.13 16.57 -0.17
CA PHE A 171 -4.31 16.02 -1.25
C PHE A 171 -3.28 17.03 -1.76
N LEU A 172 -2.35 16.59 -2.59
CA LEU A 172 -1.30 17.44 -3.19
C LEU A 172 -1.86 18.59 -4.05
N ASP A 173 -3.06 18.44 -4.57
CA ASP A 173 -3.78 19.43 -5.39
C ASP A 173 -4.77 20.31 -4.60
N ASP A 174 -4.56 20.47 -3.29
CA ASP A 174 -5.36 21.28 -2.36
C ASP A 174 -6.82 20.83 -2.18
N TYR A 175 -7.19 19.65 -2.70
CA TYR A 175 -8.53 19.09 -2.47
C TYR A 175 -8.61 18.42 -1.11
N THR A 176 -9.76 18.61 -0.44
CA THR A 176 -10.02 17.95 0.85
C THR A 176 -10.69 16.57 0.65
N VAL A 177 -10.52 15.72 1.64
CA VAL A 177 -11.16 14.39 1.69
C VAL A 177 -12.68 14.52 1.66
N GLU A 178 -13.27 15.52 2.36
CA GLU A 178 -14.71 15.77 2.38
C GLU A 178 -15.24 16.20 1.02
N ARG A 179 -14.46 16.95 0.24
CA ARG A 179 -14.84 17.30 -1.11
C ARG A 179 -14.87 16.06 -2.00
N ARG A 180 -13.88 15.17 -1.89
CA ARG A 180 -13.87 13.90 -2.64
C ARG A 180 -15.03 13.01 -2.26
N SER A 181 -15.33 12.87 -0.97
CA SER A 181 -16.50 12.12 -0.49
C SER A 181 -17.79 12.61 -1.13
N ARG A 182 -17.99 13.93 -1.20
CA ARG A 182 -19.17 14.52 -1.85
C ARG A 182 -19.25 14.26 -3.34
N GLU A 183 -18.11 14.31 -4.04
CA GLU A 183 -18.05 14.10 -5.49
C GLU A 183 -18.23 12.63 -5.89
N LEU A 184 -17.76 11.70 -5.06
CA LEU A 184 -17.91 10.25 -5.26
C LEU A 184 -19.25 9.72 -4.74
N GLY A 185 -19.95 10.48 -3.89
CA GLY A 185 -21.23 10.07 -3.30
C GLY A 185 -21.11 9.02 -2.19
N VAL A 186 -19.88 8.70 -1.77
CA VAL A 186 -19.56 7.78 -0.65
C VAL A 186 -18.46 8.39 0.22
N PRO A 187 -18.41 8.07 1.53
CA PRO A 187 -17.33 8.50 2.40
C PRO A 187 -15.96 8.06 1.86
N VAL A 188 -14.98 8.95 1.86
CA VAL A 188 -13.57 8.66 1.67
C VAL A 188 -12.92 8.67 3.05
N GLN A 189 -12.31 7.57 3.43
CA GLN A 189 -11.64 7.37 4.71
C GLN A 189 -10.13 7.24 4.48
N VAL A 190 -9.36 8.04 5.19
CA VAL A 190 -7.91 7.91 5.23
C VAL A 190 -7.56 6.81 6.22
N VAL A 191 -6.67 5.90 5.81
CA VAL A 191 -6.19 4.76 6.60
C VAL A 191 -4.70 4.95 6.85
N ASP A 192 -4.28 4.77 8.09
CA ASP A 192 -2.88 4.82 8.49
C ASP A 192 -2.05 3.71 7.83
N GLU A 193 -0.73 3.82 7.93
CA GLU A 193 0.24 2.97 7.23
C GLU A 193 0.50 1.62 7.91
N ASP A 194 -0.30 1.23 8.89
CA ASP A 194 -0.16 -0.05 9.57
C ASP A 194 -1.28 -1.03 9.22
N GLY A 195 -0.98 -2.32 9.33
CA GLY A 195 -1.91 -3.38 8.96
C GLY A 195 -3.12 -3.49 9.89
N PHE A 196 -3.00 -3.13 11.16
CA PHE A 196 -4.13 -3.13 12.10
C PHE A 196 -5.16 -2.06 11.70
N ALA A 197 -4.70 -0.83 11.37
CA ALA A 197 -5.57 0.22 10.88
C ALA A 197 -6.29 -0.18 9.58
N LEU A 198 -5.62 -0.93 8.70
CA LEU A 198 -6.24 -1.45 7.49
C LEU A 198 -7.33 -2.48 7.81
N VAL A 199 -7.09 -3.41 8.75
CA VAL A 199 -8.11 -4.35 9.23
C VAL A 199 -9.29 -3.61 9.84
N ASP A 200 -9.05 -2.67 10.75
CA ASP A 200 -10.10 -1.88 11.39
C ASP A 200 -10.94 -1.12 10.36
N ALA A 201 -10.31 -0.60 9.30
CA ALA A 201 -11.03 0.08 8.23
C ALA A 201 -11.84 -0.88 7.33
N MET A 202 -11.46 -2.15 7.21
CA MET A 202 -12.20 -3.17 6.47
C MET A 202 -13.42 -3.70 7.25
N PHE A 203 -13.30 -3.77 8.56
CA PHE A 203 -14.32 -4.33 9.45
C PHE A 203 -14.97 -3.22 10.29
N VAL A 204 -16.19 -2.87 9.99
CA VAL A 204 -16.93 -1.85 10.77
C VAL A 204 -17.56 -2.52 11.98
N ALA A 205 -17.21 -2.07 13.19
CA ALA A 205 -17.92 -2.45 14.40
C ALA A 205 -19.37 -1.93 14.36
N GLU A 206 -20.33 -2.71 14.90
CA GLU A 206 -21.72 -2.26 15.08
C GLU A 206 -21.83 -1.13 16.10
#